data_a32873c37b138b7d4a8c930adf4ca7c7
#
_entry.id   a32873c37b138b7d4a8c930adf4ca7c7
#
_cell.length_a   1.000
_cell.length_b   1.000
_cell.length_c   1.000
_cell.angle_alpha   90.00
_cell.angle_beta   90.00
_cell.angle_gamma   90.00
#
_symmetry.space_group_name_H-M   'P 1'
#
loop_
_entity.id
_entity.type
_entity.pdbx_description
1 polymer ?
#
loop_
_entity_poly.entity_id
_entity_poly.type
_entity_poly.pdbx_seq_one_letter_code
_entity_poly.pdbx_strand_id
1 'polypeptide(L)'
;MNMKRRRILGLAMAAVLALTCVTGCSTTPKEYPSEDITMLIPRGAGGGTDTSARGLIEFAKDKLPKGVQFLPTNKPEGSGVACMIEGANADPNGYTLTMLIVEAAMLPHIGRMDATVEDFKGICAPIADPAALIVPANAPYDTLEEFIEYAKAHPGEIQMANPGIGGIMHMAAVNVEETCDVEFVHVPYPDGTGACIAALVGGHVDATFGTPGTALSQVEAGTLKILGVMDSTRCELFPDVPTFKEAIGLDFEMRAWAVLSAPKDIPDDVYEKLVAIFKETMEDPAYQEYTKKQGIVPSAIIGEEADQMMKADNEVYAELMQLVADQMD
;
A
#
# COMPACT_ATOMS: atom_id res chain seq x y z
N MET A 1 -38.10 46.09 -57.14
CA MET A 1 -38.30 45.16 -56.05
C MET A 1 -38.19 45.95 -54.75
N ASN A 2 -39.31 46.10 -54.01
CA ASN A 2 -39.52 47.05 -52.90
C ASN A 2 -38.59 46.81 -51.69
N MET A 3 -37.95 47.87 -51.20
CA MET A 3 -37.06 47.83 -49.99
C MET A 3 -37.67 47.08 -48.75
N LYS A 4 -38.98 47.12 -48.63
CA LYS A 4 -39.72 46.37 -47.55
C LYS A 4 -39.61 44.86 -47.75
N ARG A 5 -39.59 44.30 -48.95
CA ARG A 5 -39.42 42.86 -49.24
C ARG A 5 -37.98 42.36 -48.93
N ARG A 6 -36.97 43.25 -49.21
CA ARG A 6 -35.56 42.90 -48.86
C ARG A 6 -35.32 42.84 -47.34
N ARG A 7 -35.99 43.69 -46.55
CA ARG A 7 -35.90 43.67 -45.07
C ARG A 7 -36.58 42.44 -44.47
N ILE A 8 -37.71 42.02 -45.05
CA ILE A 8 -38.43 40.81 -44.57
C ILE A 8 -37.65 39.54 -44.91
N LEU A 9 -37.00 39.44 -46.09
CA LEU A 9 -36.14 38.31 -46.43
C LEU A 9 -34.88 38.28 -45.56
N GLY A 10 -34.29 39.42 -45.22
CA GLY A 10 -33.12 39.50 -44.34
C GLY A 10 -33.44 39.08 -42.91
N LEU A 11 -34.61 39.44 -42.36
CA LEU A 11 -35.06 39.00 -41.04
C LEU A 11 -35.44 37.50 -40.99
N ALA A 12 -36.02 36.96 -42.06
CA ALA A 12 -36.33 35.53 -42.16
C ALA A 12 -35.06 34.68 -42.25
N MET A 13 -34.02 35.14 -42.97
CA MET A 13 -32.75 34.43 -43.07
C MET A 13 -31.93 34.50 -41.78
N ALA A 14 -32.00 35.60 -41.03
CA ALA A 14 -31.37 35.72 -39.69
C ALA A 14 -32.07 34.84 -38.63
N ALA A 15 -33.39 34.69 -38.70
CA ALA A 15 -34.15 33.83 -37.82
C ALA A 15 -33.87 32.31 -38.06
N VAL A 16 -33.62 31.91 -39.30
CA VAL A 16 -33.25 30.51 -39.65
C VAL A 16 -31.82 30.20 -39.23
N LEU A 17 -30.86 31.15 -39.30
CA LEU A 17 -29.52 30.96 -38.79
C LEU A 17 -29.44 30.92 -37.26
N ALA A 18 -30.35 31.58 -36.56
CA ALA A 18 -30.39 31.55 -35.10
C ALA A 18 -31.00 30.24 -34.52
N LEU A 19 -31.83 29.53 -35.32
CA LEU A 19 -32.39 28.23 -34.88
C LEU A 19 -31.43 27.05 -35.11
N THR A 20 -30.35 27.19 -35.87
CA THR A 20 -29.40 26.10 -36.11
C THR A 20 -28.25 26.08 -35.07
N CYS A 21 -28.13 27.06 -34.19
CA CYS A 21 -27.11 27.08 -33.11
C CYS A 21 -27.56 26.47 -31.78
N VAL A 22 -28.77 25.92 -31.67
CA VAL A 22 -29.30 25.31 -30.45
C VAL A 22 -29.31 23.75 -30.52
N THR A 23 -28.66 23.14 -31.50
CA THR A 23 -28.26 21.75 -31.33
C THR A 23 -26.95 21.74 -30.52
N GLY A 24 -27.05 22.23 -29.31
CA GLY A 24 -26.08 21.89 -28.27
C GLY A 24 -26.02 20.38 -28.20
N CYS A 25 -24.87 19.79 -28.41
CA CYS A 25 -24.60 18.42 -28.08
C CYS A 25 -24.99 18.22 -26.60
N SER A 26 -26.20 17.75 -26.36
CA SER A 26 -26.49 17.07 -25.09
C SER A 26 -25.72 15.75 -25.16
N THR A 27 -24.41 15.82 -24.93
CA THR A 27 -23.68 14.61 -24.53
C THR A 27 -24.26 14.23 -23.18
N THR A 28 -25.16 13.26 -23.17
CA THR A 28 -25.49 12.55 -21.93
C THR A 28 -24.14 12.22 -21.29
N PRO A 29 -23.90 12.60 -20.04
CA PRO A 29 -22.65 12.23 -19.37
C PRO A 29 -22.48 10.73 -19.56
N LYS A 30 -21.33 10.33 -20.14
CA LYS A 30 -21.04 8.92 -20.27
C LYS A 30 -20.97 8.34 -18.86
N GLU A 31 -21.59 7.20 -18.65
CA GLU A 31 -21.51 6.52 -17.37
C GLU A 31 -20.06 6.13 -17.06
N TYR A 32 -19.60 6.42 -15.85
CA TYR A 32 -18.27 6.02 -15.37
C TYR A 32 -18.21 4.49 -15.17
N PRO A 33 -17.09 3.82 -15.51
CA PRO A 33 -15.99 4.34 -16.32
C PRO A 33 -16.30 4.23 -17.82
N SER A 34 -15.89 5.22 -18.61
CA SER A 34 -16.11 5.29 -20.07
C SER A 34 -14.81 5.30 -20.88
N GLU A 35 -13.67 5.33 -20.21
CA GLU A 35 -12.32 5.27 -20.77
C GLU A 35 -11.39 4.51 -19.82
N ASP A 36 -10.17 4.22 -20.26
CA ASP A 36 -9.20 3.45 -19.49
C ASP A 36 -8.80 4.16 -18.20
N ILE A 37 -8.53 3.37 -17.15
CA ILE A 37 -8.16 3.85 -15.82
C ILE A 37 -6.68 3.57 -15.59
N THR A 38 -5.88 4.61 -15.39
CA THR A 38 -4.47 4.48 -15.03
C THR A 38 -4.33 4.05 -13.57
N MET A 39 -3.51 3.03 -13.31
CA MET A 39 -3.12 2.61 -11.96
C MET A 39 -1.64 2.89 -11.77
N LEU A 40 -1.32 3.94 -11.02
CA LEU A 40 0.04 4.32 -10.64
C LEU A 40 0.59 3.35 -9.60
N ILE A 41 1.81 2.83 -9.83
CA ILE A 41 2.46 1.86 -8.95
C ILE A 41 3.82 2.42 -8.54
N PRO A 42 4.03 2.76 -7.25
CA PRO A 42 5.25 3.44 -6.76
C PRO A 42 6.45 2.49 -6.58
N ARG A 43 6.41 1.32 -7.16
CA ARG A 43 7.46 0.29 -7.06
C ARG A 43 7.80 -0.26 -8.45
N GLY A 44 8.99 -0.85 -8.55
CA GLY A 44 9.42 -1.53 -9.77
C GLY A 44 8.57 -2.75 -10.12
N ALA A 45 8.57 -3.10 -11.39
CA ALA A 45 7.84 -4.27 -11.89
C ALA A 45 8.36 -5.57 -11.26
N GLY A 46 7.45 -6.48 -10.89
CA GLY A 46 7.74 -7.78 -10.28
C GLY A 46 7.92 -7.74 -8.75
N GLY A 47 7.89 -6.57 -8.11
CA GLY A 47 7.84 -6.47 -6.65
C GLY A 47 6.44 -6.75 -6.09
N GLY A 48 6.31 -6.91 -4.77
CA GLY A 48 5.05 -7.26 -4.10
C GLY A 48 3.90 -6.30 -4.45
N THR A 49 4.13 -4.99 -4.41
CA THR A 49 3.13 -3.98 -4.77
C THR A 49 2.69 -4.09 -6.24
N ASP A 50 3.63 -4.31 -7.18
CA ASP A 50 3.31 -4.50 -8.60
C ASP A 50 2.55 -5.80 -8.84
N THR A 51 2.98 -6.89 -8.21
CA THR A 51 2.32 -8.20 -8.27
C THR A 51 0.88 -8.12 -7.77
N SER A 52 0.66 -7.42 -6.65
CA SER A 52 -0.67 -7.21 -6.08
C SER A 52 -1.54 -6.33 -6.97
N ALA A 53 -1.02 -5.21 -7.49
CA ALA A 53 -1.74 -4.33 -8.42
C ALA A 53 -2.17 -5.07 -9.69
N ARG A 54 -1.28 -5.88 -10.28
CA ARG A 54 -1.60 -6.69 -11.48
C ARG A 54 -2.58 -7.80 -11.17
N GLY A 55 -2.53 -8.38 -9.97
CA GLY A 55 -3.52 -9.31 -9.48
C GLY A 55 -4.91 -8.66 -9.42
N LEU A 56 -5.04 -7.49 -8.75
CA LEU A 56 -6.29 -6.74 -8.74
C LEU A 56 -6.82 -6.48 -10.16
N ILE A 57 -5.96 -6.01 -11.08
CA ILE A 57 -6.33 -5.74 -12.47
C ILE A 57 -6.85 -7.00 -13.16
N GLU A 58 -6.15 -8.12 -13.03
CA GLU A 58 -6.50 -9.37 -13.71
C GLU A 58 -7.88 -9.88 -13.28
N PHE A 59 -8.18 -9.82 -11.98
CA PHE A 59 -9.47 -10.29 -11.44
C PHE A 59 -10.59 -9.24 -11.50
N ALA A 60 -10.26 -7.95 -11.68
CA ALA A 60 -11.25 -6.87 -11.84
C ALA A 60 -11.63 -6.59 -13.30
N LYS A 61 -10.83 -7.01 -14.28
CA LYS A 61 -10.99 -6.62 -15.70
C LYS A 61 -12.39 -6.93 -16.30
N ASP A 62 -12.99 -8.06 -15.92
CA ASP A 62 -14.28 -8.48 -16.44
C ASP A 62 -15.46 -7.74 -15.79
N LYS A 63 -15.20 -6.93 -14.75
CA LYS A 63 -16.17 -6.07 -14.06
C LYS A 63 -16.27 -4.68 -14.69
N LEU A 64 -15.36 -4.35 -15.61
CA LEU A 64 -15.36 -3.09 -16.36
C LEU A 64 -16.27 -3.17 -17.60
N PRO A 65 -16.80 -2.01 -18.07
CA PRO A 65 -17.48 -1.93 -19.35
C PRO A 65 -16.60 -2.40 -20.51
N LYS A 66 -17.23 -2.97 -21.53
CA LYS A 66 -16.49 -3.46 -22.71
C LYS A 66 -15.64 -2.38 -23.36
N GLY A 67 -14.34 -2.63 -23.50
CA GLY A 67 -13.38 -1.74 -24.12
C GLY A 67 -12.71 -0.76 -23.15
N VAL A 68 -13.03 -0.84 -21.85
CA VAL A 68 -12.34 -0.13 -20.76
C VAL A 68 -11.39 -1.10 -20.07
N GLN A 69 -10.20 -0.65 -19.70
CA GLN A 69 -9.20 -1.45 -19.01
C GLN A 69 -8.44 -0.65 -17.96
N PHE A 70 -7.83 -1.34 -17.01
CA PHE A 70 -6.84 -0.75 -16.13
C PHE A 70 -5.45 -0.77 -16.79
N LEU A 71 -4.73 0.36 -16.68
CA LEU A 71 -3.40 0.54 -17.25
C LEU A 71 -2.36 0.67 -16.13
N PRO A 72 -1.67 -0.43 -15.76
CA PRO A 72 -0.65 -0.37 -14.71
C PRO A 72 0.57 0.41 -15.18
N THR A 73 1.01 1.40 -14.40
CA THR A 73 2.14 2.28 -14.72
C THR A 73 3.09 2.34 -13.54
N ASN A 74 4.24 1.69 -13.65
CA ASN A 74 5.27 1.67 -12.61
C ASN A 74 6.10 2.96 -12.64
N LYS A 75 6.27 3.61 -11.48
CA LYS A 75 7.06 4.82 -11.25
C LYS A 75 7.85 4.68 -9.94
N PRO A 76 8.95 3.93 -9.92
CA PRO A 76 9.69 3.62 -8.70
C PRO A 76 10.66 4.71 -8.27
N GLU A 77 10.83 5.79 -9.05
CA GLU A 77 11.82 6.83 -8.83
C GLU A 77 11.64 7.50 -7.46
N GLY A 78 12.75 7.78 -6.77
CA GLY A 78 12.73 8.36 -5.43
C GLY A 78 11.96 7.50 -4.42
N SER A 79 12.11 6.19 -4.48
CA SER A 79 11.38 5.22 -3.65
C SER A 79 9.86 5.31 -3.78
N GLY A 80 9.38 5.79 -4.94
CA GLY A 80 7.95 5.95 -5.25
C GLY A 80 7.33 7.27 -4.79
N VAL A 81 8.09 8.16 -4.15
CA VAL A 81 7.58 9.46 -3.66
C VAL A 81 6.99 10.28 -4.80
N ALA A 82 7.69 10.40 -5.93
CA ALA A 82 7.19 11.14 -7.10
C ALA A 82 5.87 10.57 -7.64
N CYS A 83 5.72 9.26 -7.63
CA CYS A 83 4.49 8.56 -8.03
C CYS A 83 3.30 8.91 -7.11
N MET A 84 3.53 8.88 -5.80
CA MET A 84 2.49 9.19 -4.81
C MET A 84 2.09 10.67 -4.88
N ILE A 85 3.04 11.59 -5.03
CA ILE A 85 2.75 13.03 -5.24
C ILE A 85 1.95 13.26 -6.54
N GLU A 86 2.29 12.57 -7.63
CA GLU A 86 1.51 12.62 -8.88
C GLU A 86 0.07 12.13 -8.66
N GLY A 87 -0.10 11.03 -7.92
CA GLY A 87 -1.41 10.50 -7.56
C GLY A 87 -2.26 11.47 -6.74
N ALA A 88 -1.66 12.12 -5.73
CA ALA A 88 -2.34 13.13 -4.91
C ALA A 88 -2.83 14.35 -5.70
N ASN A 89 -2.08 14.73 -6.74
CA ASN A 89 -2.38 15.88 -7.59
C ASN A 89 -3.16 15.52 -8.87
N ALA A 90 -3.55 14.26 -9.06
CA ALA A 90 -4.34 13.86 -10.22
C ALA A 90 -5.77 14.43 -10.16
N ASP A 91 -6.41 14.56 -11.32
CA ASP A 91 -7.82 14.97 -11.38
C ASP A 91 -8.70 13.98 -10.61
N PRO A 92 -9.55 14.44 -9.68
CA PRO A 92 -10.36 13.57 -8.82
C PRO A 92 -11.59 13.01 -9.56
N ASN A 93 -11.39 12.42 -10.73
CA ASN A 93 -12.44 11.92 -11.61
C ASN A 93 -12.49 10.38 -11.71
N GLY A 94 -11.62 9.69 -10.96
CA GLY A 94 -11.55 8.23 -10.91
C GLY A 94 -10.75 7.57 -12.05
N TYR A 95 -10.17 8.33 -12.98
CA TYR A 95 -9.36 7.76 -14.07
C TYR A 95 -7.86 7.65 -13.77
N THR A 96 -7.43 8.17 -12.62
CA THR A 96 -6.10 7.93 -12.07
C THR A 96 -6.23 7.41 -10.64
N LEU A 97 -5.79 6.18 -10.43
CA LEU A 97 -5.72 5.52 -9.13
C LEU A 97 -4.26 5.30 -8.76
N THR A 98 -3.97 5.23 -7.48
CA THR A 98 -2.60 5.04 -6.97
C THR A 98 -2.56 3.87 -6.00
N MET A 99 -1.63 2.95 -6.19
CA MET A 99 -1.24 2.00 -5.16
C MET A 99 -0.43 2.74 -4.09
N LEU A 100 -1.12 3.43 -3.19
CA LEU A 100 -0.47 4.15 -2.09
C LEU A 100 0.20 3.15 -1.15
N ILE A 101 1.43 3.45 -0.74
CA ILE A 101 2.22 2.59 0.15
C ILE A 101 2.50 3.27 1.48
N VAL A 102 2.88 2.48 2.46
CA VAL A 102 3.02 2.90 3.87
C VAL A 102 3.92 4.12 4.06
N GLU A 103 4.86 4.39 3.16
CA GLU A 103 5.70 5.59 3.17
C GLU A 103 4.90 6.89 3.10
N ALA A 104 3.65 6.87 2.61
CA ALA A 104 2.76 8.02 2.63
C ALA A 104 2.31 8.41 4.05
N ALA A 105 2.34 7.46 4.99
CA ALA A 105 2.07 7.70 6.41
C ALA A 105 3.35 7.97 7.22
N MET A 106 4.53 7.93 6.61
CA MET A 106 5.82 8.02 7.29
C MET A 106 6.63 9.25 6.86
N LEU A 107 6.92 9.36 5.57
CA LEU A 107 7.86 10.36 5.03
C LEU A 107 7.43 11.82 5.20
N PRO A 108 6.13 12.18 5.24
CA PRO A 108 5.71 13.55 5.52
C PRO A 108 6.16 14.05 6.88
N HIS A 109 6.23 13.19 7.91
CA HIS A 109 6.61 13.56 9.27
C HIS A 109 8.07 14.02 9.42
N ILE A 110 8.92 13.69 8.44
CA ILE A 110 10.33 14.12 8.38
C ILE A 110 10.62 15.04 7.18
N GLY A 111 9.56 15.57 6.53
CA GLY A 111 9.68 16.52 5.44
C GLY A 111 10.24 15.96 4.13
N ARG A 112 10.17 14.62 3.93
CA ARG A 112 10.67 13.96 2.71
C ARG A 112 9.60 13.70 1.66
N MET A 113 8.34 14.01 1.96
CA MET A 113 7.21 13.95 1.02
C MET A 113 6.19 15.04 1.36
N ASP A 114 5.72 15.78 0.34
CA ASP A 114 4.74 16.86 0.52
C ASP A 114 3.30 16.32 0.53
N ALA A 115 3.02 15.17 -0.12
CA ALA A 115 1.72 14.52 -0.07
C ALA A 115 1.61 13.61 1.17
N THR A 116 0.40 13.47 1.71
CA THR A 116 0.09 12.67 2.89
C THR A 116 -1.06 11.70 2.62
N VAL A 117 -1.36 10.80 3.53
CA VAL A 117 -2.55 9.93 3.43
C VAL A 117 -3.85 10.73 3.35
N GLU A 118 -3.87 11.96 3.89
CA GLU A 118 -5.04 12.85 3.86
C GLU A 118 -5.37 13.40 2.46
N ASP A 119 -4.46 13.27 1.50
CA ASP A 119 -4.69 13.67 0.12
C ASP A 119 -5.34 12.57 -0.73
N PHE A 120 -5.64 11.43 -0.10
CA PHE A 120 -6.20 10.25 -0.75
C PHE A 120 -7.48 9.77 -0.08
N LYS A 121 -8.27 9.01 -0.83
CA LYS A 121 -9.43 8.24 -0.36
C LYS A 121 -9.20 6.78 -0.72
N GLY A 122 -9.08 5.91 0.28
CA GLY A 122 -8.78 4.49 0.11
C GLY A 122 -9.94 3.71 -0.50
N ILE A 123 -9.65 2.85 -1.47
CA ILE A 123 -10.64 2.00 -2.14
C ILE A 123 -10.56 0.58 -1.58
N CYS A 124 -9.36 0.02 -1.49
CA CYS A 124 -9.10 -1.28 -0.88
C CYS A 124 -7.62 -1.43 -0.54
N ALA A 125 -7.31 -2.25 0.46
CA ALA A 125 -5.94 -2.58 0.85
C ALA A 125 -5.60 -4.03 0.47
N PRO A 126 -5.12 -4.29 -0.75
CA PRO A 126 -4.76 -5.64 -1.17
C PRO A 126 -3.50 -6.19 -0.47
N ILE A 127 -2.73 -5.33 0.19
CA ILE A 127 -1.61 -5.69 1.06
C ILE A 127 -1.82 -4.96 2.39
N ALA A 128 -1.78 -5.71 3.49
CA ALA A 128 -1.76 -5.22 4.85
C ALA A 128 -1.03 -6.26 5.73
N ASP A 129 0.21 -6.58 5.32
CA ASP A 129 0.99 -7.64 5.94
C ASP A 129 1.64 -7.14 7.24
N PRO A 130 1.47 -7.83 8.39
CA PRO A 130 2.13 -7.45 9.63
C PRO A 130 3.64 -7.56 9.53
N ALA A 131 4.35 -6.76 10.31
CA ALA A 131 5.75 -7.00 10.57
C ALA A 131 5.91 -8.25 11.43
N ALA A 132 6.85 -9.10 11.07
CA ALA A 132 7.16 -10.35 11.78
C ALA A 132 8.64 -10.38 12.17
N LEU A 133 8.94 -10.77 13.38
CA LEU A 133 10.33 -11.03 13.82
C LEU A 133 10.76 -12.41 13.34
N ILE A 134 11.78 -12.43 12.48
CA ILE A 134 12.29 -13.62 11.80
C ILE A 134 13.73 -13.87 12.24
N VAL A 135 14.03 -15.09 12.60
CA VAL A 135 15.35 -15.52 13.12
C VAL A 135 15.76 -16.87 12.51
N PRO A 136 17.06 -17.27 12.56
CA PRO A 136 17.48 -18.60 12.18
C PRO A 136 16.78 -19.67 13.02
N ALA A 137 16.44 -20.82 12.42
CA ALA A 137 15.79 -21.92 13.15
C ALA A 137 16.64 -22.46 14.31
N ASN A 138 17.98 -22.35 14.21
CA ASN A 138 18.92 -22.77 15.24
C ASN A 138 19.34 -21.64 16.20
N ALA A 139 18.66 -20.49 16.20
CA ALA A 139 18.92 -19.41 17.15
C ALA A 139 18.73 -19.90 18.60
N PRO A 140 19.45 -19.30 19.59
CA PRO A 140 19.46 -19.77 20.98
C PRO A 140 18.16 -19.46 21.76
N TYR A 141 17.12 -19.04 21.10
CA TYR A 141 15.79 -18.71 21.63
C TYR A 141 14.71 -19.27 20.71
N ASP A 142 13.63 -19.78 21.28
CA ASP A 142 12.52 -20.41 20.57
C ASP A 142 11.23 -19.59 20.63
N THR A 143 11.13 -18.62 21.54
CA THR A 143 9.96 -17.74 21.68
C THR A 143 10.34 -16.27 21.62
N LEU A 144 9.34 -15.40 21.45
CA LEU A 144 9.54 -13.95 21.47
C LEU A 144 10.03 -13.47 22.84
N GLU A 145 9.50 -14.02 23.91
CA GLU A 145 9.93 -13.72 25.28
C GLU A 145 11.41 -14.04 25.49
N GLU A 146 11.86 -15.23 25.08
CA GLU A 146 13.27 -15.64 25.17
C GLU A 146 14.17 -14.75 24.31
N PHE A 147 13.71 -14.31 23.12
CA PHE A 147 14.46 -13.36 22.29
C PHE A 147 14.66 -12.03 23.01
N ILE A 148 13.61 -11.46 23.60
CA ILE A 148 13.67 -10.19 24.34
C ILE A 148 14.58 -10.34 25.59
N GLU A 149 14.47 -11.44 26.33
CA GLU A 149 15.37 -11.71 27.46
C GLU A 149 16.83 -11.82 27.01
N TYR A 150 17.08 -12.51 25.91
CA TYR A 150 18.41 -12.63 25.31
C TYR A 150 18.95 -11.26 24.89
N ALA A 151 18.14 -10.44 24.20
CA ALA A 151 18.54 -9.09 23.77
C ALA A 151 18.89 -8.19 24.96
N LYS A 152 18.14 -8.25 26.06
CA LYS A 152 18.43 -7.52 27.31
C LYS A 152 19.75 -7.95 27.95
N ALA A 153 20.08 -9.22 27.86
CA ALA A 153 21.33 -9.76 28.40
C ALA A 153 22.55 -9.47 27.52
N HIS A 154 22.34 -9.12 26.23
CA HIS A 154 23.36 -8.93 25.21
C HIS A 154 23.15 -7.61 24.43
N PRO A 155 23.14 -6.43 25.11
CA PRO A 155 22.87 -5.14 24.45
C PRO A 155 23.93 -4.84 23.38
N GLY A 156 23.47 -4.45 22.18
CA GLY A 156 24.32 -4.15 21.04
C GLY A 156 25.07 -5.34 20.43
N GLU A 157 24.68 -6.59 20.71
CA GLU A 157 25.29 -7.78 20.13
C GLU A 157 24.46 -8.38 18.98
N ILE A 158 23.11 -8.23 19.00
CA ILE A 158 22.22 -8.75 17.96
C ILE A 158 22.32 -7.89 16.69
N GLN A 159 22.74 -8.50 15.58
CA GLN A 159 22.77 -7.86 14.27
C GLN A 159 21.38 -7.96 13.63
N MET A 160 20.65 -6.84 13.58
CA MET A 160 19.32 -6.71 13.01
C MET A 160 19.40 -6.22 11.56
N ALA A 161 19.09 -7.10 10.59
CA ALA A 161 19.03 -6.69 9.19
C ALA A 161 17.80 -5.82 8.92
N ASN A 162 18.00 -4.70 8.20
CA ASN A 162 16.92 -3.78 7.84
C ASN A 162 16.84 -3.59 6.33
N PRO A 163 15.66 -3.69 5.70
CA PRO A 163 15.50 -3.55 4.25
C PRO A 163 15.58 -2.09 3.75
N GLY A 164 16.05 -1.20 4.59
CA GLY A 164 16.25 0.24 4.35
C GLY A 164 16.05 1.02 5.64
N ILE A 165 16.94 1.99 5.87
CA ILE A 165 16.81 2.88 7.03
C ILE A 165 15.55 3.73 6.89
N GLY A 166 14.76 3.84 7.98
CA GLY A 166 13.49 4.57 8.00
C GLY A 166 12.32 3.88 7.28
N GLY A 167 12.51 2.67 6.73
CA GLY A 167 11.41 1.86 6.21
C GLY A 167 10.62 1.16 7.34
N ILE A 168 9.41 0.69 7.06
CA ILE A 168 8.50 0.12 8.08
C ILE A 168 9.13 -1.03 8.90
N MET A 169 9.93 -1.88 8.28
CA MET A 169 10.59 -2.98 8.99
C MET A 169 11.75 -2.51 9.88
N HIS A 170 12.43 -1.42 9.52
CA HIS A 170 13.38 -0.75 10.42
C HIS A 170 12.66 -0.13 11.62
N MET A 171 11.52 0.55 11.35
CA MET A 171 10.68 1.13 12.39
C MET A 171 10.15 0.07 13.37
N ALA A 172 9.84 -1.13 12.88
CA ALA A 172 9.45 -2.25 13.75
C ALA A 172 10.57 -2.64 14.72
N ALA A 173 11.83 -2.66 14.26
CA ALA A 173 12.97 -2.93 15.12
C ALA A 173 13.17 -1.81 16.16
N VAL A 174 13.14 -0.54 15.73
CA VAL A 174 13.26 0.63 16.63
C VAL A 174 12.14 0.66 17.67
N ASN A 175 10.92 0.34 17.28
CA ASN A 175 9.80 0.27 18.22
C ASN A 175 10.02 -0.81 19.31
N VAL A 176 10.61 -1.95 18.96
CA VAL A 176 11.00 -2.97 19.94
C VAL A 176 12.12 -2.47 20.83
N GLU A 177 13.12 -1.78 20.32
CA GLU A 177 14.19 -1.19 21.12
C GLU A 177 13.65 -0.24 22.19
N GLU A 178 12.82 0.71 21.78
CA GLU A 178 12.23 1.71 22.67
C GLU A 178 11.27 1.09 23.71
N THR A 179 10.45 0.13 23.28
CA THR A 179 9.40 -0.43 24.14
C THR A 179 9.92 -1.50 25.08
N CYS A 180 10.91 -2.29 24.64
CA CYS A 180 11.47 -3.39 25.42
C CYS A 180 12.75 -3.04 26.16
N ASP A 181 13.32 -1.83 25.99
CA ASP A 181 14.62 -1.41 26.54
C ASP A 181 15.73 -2.40 26.13
N VAL A 182 15.88 -2.60 24.83
CA VAL A 182 16.92 -3.43 24.20
C VAL A 182 17.68 -2.61 23.14
N GLU A 183 18.87 -3.08 22.75
CA GLU A 183 19.72 -2.40 21.76
C GLU A 183 20.16 -3.41 20.69
N PHE A 184 19.96 -3.05 19.40
CA PHE A 184 20.39 -3.83 18.25
C PHE A 184 21.52 -3.14 17.48
N VAL A 185 22.29 -3.90 16.70
CA VAL A 185 23.18 -3.38 15.68
C VAL A 185 22.45 -3.43 14.33
N HIS A 186 22.01 -2.27 13.86
CA HIS A 186 21.28 -2.16 12.59
C HIS A 186 22.20 -2.34 11.38
N VAL A 187 21.92 -3.35 10.54
CA VAL A 187 22.67 -3.66 9.32
C VAL A 187 21.77 -3.41 8.10
N PRO A 188 21.99 -2.34 7.32
CA PRO A 188 21.13 -1.98 6.20
C PRO A 188 21.34 -2.89 4.97
N TYR A 189 20.22 -3.35 4.37
CA TYR A 189 20.15 -4.08 3.12
C TYR A 189 19.21 -3.34 2.15
N PRO A 190 19.70 -2.35 1.39
CA PRO A 190 18.86 -1.49 0.55
C PRO A 190 18.14 -2.23 -0.58
N ASP A 191 18.56 -3.45 -0.90
CA ASP A 191 17.90 -4.31 -1.89
C ASP A 191 16.59 -4.95 -1.37
N GLY A 192 16.19 -4.64 -0.14
CA GLY A 192 14.91 -4.99 0.44
C GLY A 192 14.90 -6.26 1.29
N THR A 193 13.71 -6.66 1.76
CA THR A 193 13.53 -7.78 2.72
C THR A 193 14.10 -9.10 2.20
N GLY A 194 14.03 -9.36 0.89
CA GLY A 194 14.64 -10.58 0.31
C GLY A 194 16.15 -10.67 0.57
N ALA A 195 16.87 -9.56 0.53
CA ALA A 195 18.29 -9.51 0.85
C ALA A 195 18.54 -9.74 2.35
N CYS A 196 17.68 -9.22 3.24
CA CYS A 196 17.73 -9.50 4.67
C CYS A 196 17.53 -11.00 4.95
N ILE A 197 16.54 -11.64 4.33
CA ILE A 197 16.29 -13.08 4.43
C ILE A 197 17.50 -13.88 3.95
N ALA A 198 18.08 -13.52 2.82
CA ALA A 198 19.29 -14.19 2.30
C ALA A 198 20.48 -14.06 3.26
N ALA A 199 20.69 -12.88 3.84
CA ALA A 199 21.74 -12.64 4.84
C ALA A 199 21.50 -13.46 6.12
N LEU A 200 20.26 -13.56 6.57
CA LEU A 200 19.85 -14.34 7.74
C LEU A 200 20.12 -15.84 7.51
N VAL A 201 19.70 -16.39 6.36
CA VAL A 201 19.99 -17.77 5.97
C VAL A 201 21.50 -18.04 5.85
N GLY A 202 22.25 -17.03 5.36
CA GLY A 202 23.71 -17.08 5.25
C GLY A 202 24.47 -16.94 6.56
N GLY A 203 23.80 -16.67 7.69
CA GLY A 203 24.43 -16.45 9.00
C GLY A 203 25.25 -15.18 9.09
N HIS A 204 24.89 -14.16 8.32
CA HIS A 204 25.53 -12.85 8.32
C HIS A 204 24.88 -11.85 9.26
N VAL A 205 23.71 -12.15 9.75
CA VAL A 205 22.92 -11.38 10.74
C VAL A 205 22.15 -12.35 11.61
N ASP A 206 21.61 -11.86 12.76
CA ASP A 206 20.98 -12.69 13.78
C ASP A 206 19.46 -12.63 13.70
N ALA A 207 18.90 -11.49 13.22
CA ALA A 207 17.45 -11.28 13.14
C ALA A 207 17.10 -10.30 12.01
N THR A 208 15.84 -10.31 11.59
CA THR A 208 15.26 -9.28 10.73
C THR A 208 13.76 -9.14 11.02
N PHE A 209 13.22 -7.94 10.81
CA PHE A 209 11.79 -7.78 10.58
C PHE A 209 11.49 -7.92 9.08
N GLY A 210 10.40 -8.61 8.78
CA GLY A 210 9.90 -8.80 7.42
C GLY A 210 8.42 -9.14 7.45
N THR A 211 7.78 -9.29 6.28
CA THR A 211 6.42 -9.84 6.25
C THR A 211 6.46 -11.36 6.35
N PRO A 212 5.43 -12.00 6.94
CA PRO A 212 5.37 -13.48 7.04
C PRO A 212 5.57 -14.16 5.68
N GLY A 213 4.97 -13.62 4.62
CA GLY A 213 5.09 -14.17 3.26
C GLY A 213 6.52 -14.17 2.72
N THR A 214 7.35 -13.20 3.09
CA THR A 214 8.77 -13.16 2.64
C THR A 214 9.62 -14.27 3.25
N ALA A 215 9.23 -14.78 4.42
CA ALA A 215 9.91 -15.88 5.09
C ALA A 215 9.32 -17.28 4.78
N LEU A 216 8.15 -17.35 4.13
CA LEU A 216 7.35 -18.56 3.97
C LEU A 216 8.17 -19.76 3.53
N SER A 217 8.88 -19.66 2.40
CA SER A 217 9.67 -20.78 1.85
C SER A 217 10.80 -21.25 2.77
N GLN A 218 11.40 -20.34 3.54
CA GLN A 218 12.49 -20.64 4.45
C GLN A 218 11.98 -21.25 5.77
N VAL A 219 10.82 -20.84 6.22
CA VAL A 219 10.15 -21.43 7.39
C VAL A 219 9.65 -22.84 7.06
N GLU A 220 9.04 -23.03 5.88
CA GLU A 220 8.65 -24.38 5.39
C GLU A 220 9.85 -25.32 5.22
N ALA A 221 11.01 -24.77 4.80
CA ALA A 221 12.26 -25.52 4.72
C ALA A 221 12.93 -25.80 6.07
N GLY A 222 12.44 -25.20 7.17
CA GLY A 222 13.01 -25.33 8.50
C GLY A 222 14.35 -24.61 8.69
N THR A 223 14.69 -23.64 7.85
CA THR A 223 15.92 -22.83 7.96
C THR A 223 15.74 -21.58 8.80
N LEU A 224 14.53 -21.01 8.81
CA LEU A 224 14.14 -19.87 9.63
C LEU A 224 12.91 -20.20 10.48
N LYS A 225 12.65 -19.39 11.51
CA LYS A 225 11.43 -19.38 12.31
C LYS A 225 10.95 -17.95 12.53
N ILE A 226 9.64 -17.79 12.72
CA ILE A 226 9.01 -16.52 13.09
C ILE A 226 8.67 -16.62 14.58
N LEU A 227 9.08 -15.62 15.37
CA LEU A 227 8.85 -15.60 16.81
C LEU A 227 7.57 -14.84 17.21
N GLY A 228 7.13 -13.89 16.41
CA GLY A 228 5.92 -13.12 16.64
C GLY A 228 5.57 -12.20 15.50
N VAL A 229 4.29 -11.77 15.44
CA VAL A 229 3.77 -10.81 14.45
C VAL A 229 3.22 -9.58 15.16
N MET A 230 3.44 -8.40 14.56
CA MET A 230 2.96 -7.11 15.08
C MET A 230 1.57 -6.79 14.50
N ASP A 231 0.56 -7.49 14.98
CA ASP A 231 -0.84 -7.30 14.61
C ASP A 231 -1.73 -7.61 15.82
N SER A 232 -3.00 -7.19 15.76
CA SER A 232 -4.04 -7.54 16.74
C SER A 232 -4.44 -9.00 16.67
N THR A 233 -4.22 -9.66 15.54
CA THR A 233 -4.55 -11.08 15.29
C THR A 233 -3.35 -11.85 14.73
N ARG A 234 -3.36 -13.17 14.89
CA ARG A 234 -2.34 -14.03 14.30
C ARG A 234 -2.46 -14.06 12.78
N CYS A 235 -1.30 -14.18 12.10
CA CYS A 235 -1.25 -14.30 10.65
C CYS A 235 -1.81 -15.65 10.16
N GLU A 236 -2.71 -15.62 9.16
CA GLU A 236 -3.27 -16.84 8.56
C GLU A 236 -2.23 -17.80 7.96
N LEU A 237 -1.12 -17.27 7.46
CA LEU A 237 -0.03 -18.11 6.91
C LEU A 237 0.69 -18.90 8.01
N PHE A 238 0.71 -18.39 9.25
CA PHE A 238 1.40 -18.97 10.39
C PHE A 238 0.51 -18.89 11.65
N PRO A 239 -0.59 -19.66 11.73
CA PRO A 239 -1.58 -19.54 12.80
C PRO A 239 -1.05 -19.93 14.18
N ASP A 240 0.07 -20.66 14.25
CA ASP A 240 0.73 -21.05 15.50
C ASP A 240 1.67 -19.96 16.04
N VAL A 241 2.05 -18.96 15.22
CA VAL A 241 2.91 -17.84 15.64
C VAL A 241 2.07 -16.83 16.43
N PRO A 242 2.46 -16.47 17.68
CA PRO A 242 1.73 -15.50 18.48
C PRO A 242 1.88 -14.07 17.96
N THR A 243 0.93 -13.21 18.35
CA THR A 243 1.12 -11.77 18.26
C THR A 243 2.06 -11.26 19.36
N PHE A 244 2.67 -10.08 19.17
CA PHE A 244 3.47 -9.43 20.22
C PHE A 244 2.63 -9.18 21.49
N LYS A 245 1.34 -8.89 21.33
CA LYS A 245 0.40 -8.75 22.44
C LYS A 245 0.21 -10.05 23.21
N GLU A 246 0.03 -11.17 22.52
CA GLU A 246 -0.15 -12.48 23.16
C GLU A 246 1.11 -12.93 23.91
N ALA A 247 2.31 -12.72 23.31
CA ALA A 247 3.56 -13.20 23.84
C ALA A 247 4.12 -12.30 24.97
N ILE A 248 4.19 -11.00 24.75
CA ILE A 248 4.88 -10.07 25.66
C ILE A 248 4.02 -8.90 26.14
N GLY A 249 2.72 -8.88 25.83
CA GLY A 249 1.78 -7.87 26.28
C GLY A 249 1.87 -6.52 25.55
N LEU A 250 2.65 -6.41 24.47
CA LEU A 250 2.79 -5.20 23.68
C LEU A 250 1.71 -5.10 22.61
N ASP A 251 0.80 -4.14 22.79
CA ASP A 251 -0.35 -3.92 21.93
C ASP A 251 -0.05 -2.82 20.92
N PHE A 252 0.72 -3.15 19.90
CA PHE A 252 0.96 -2.27 18.76
C PHE A 252 0.95 -3.05 17.45
N GLU A 253 0.48 -2.39 16.43
CA GLU A 253 0.38 -2.93 15.09
C GLU A 253 1.35 -2.19 14.17
N MET A 254 2.17 -2.96 13.45
CA MET A 254 3.06 -2.43 12.41
C MET A 254 2.94 -3.30 11.19
N ARG A 255 2.55 -2.69 10.09
CA ARG A 255 2.25 -3.43 8.86
C ARG A 255 2.81 -2.75 7.61
N ALA A 256 3.32 -3.55 6.70
CA ALA A 256 3.57 -3.09 5.34
C ALA A 256 2.24 -3.15 4.57
N TRP A 257 1.73 -2.00 4.16
CA TRP A 257 0.49 -1.96 3.39
C TRP A 257 0.68 -1.29 2.04
N ALA A 258 -0.18 -1.69 1.11
CA ALA A 258 -0.44 -0.96 -0.11
C ALA A 258 -1.96 -0.84 -0.27
N VAL A 259 -2.44 0.39 -0.41
CA VAL A 259 -3.86 0.73 -0.56
C VAL A 259 -4.09 1.29 -1.95
N LEU A 260 -4.97 0.66 -2.72
CA LEU A 260 -5.47 1.28 -3.94
C LEU A 260 -6.33 2.48 -3.53
N SER A 261 -5.95 3.66 -3.97
CA SER A 261 -6.53 4.93 -3.56
C SER A 261 -6.83 5.82 -4.77
N ALA A 262 -7.76 6.75 -4.59
CA ALA A 262 -8.01 7.86 -5.49
C ALA A 262 -7.65 9.18 -4.79
N PRO A 263 -7.53 10.32 -5.53
CA PRO A 263 -7.47 11.63 -4.90
C PRO A 263 -8.66 11.87 -3.98
N LYS A 264 -8.45 12.56 -2.84
CA LYS A 264 -9.45 12.73 -1.77
C LYS A 264 -10.81 13.29 -2.22
N ASP A 265 -10.81 14.19 -3.20
CA ASP A 265 -12.00 14.89 -3.69
C ASP A 265 -12.76 14.12 -4.80
N ILE A 266 -12.53 12.81 -4.93
CA ILE A 266 -13.24 11.96 -5.89
C ILE A 266 -14.76 12.01 -5.63
N PRO A 267 -15.63 12.15 -6.68
CA PRO A 267 -17.08 12.11 -6.52
C PRO A 267 -17.56 10.80 -5.89
N ASP A 268 -18.53 10.88 -4.98
CA ASP A 268 -18.99 9.73 -4.21
C ASP A 268 -19.53 8.60 -5.09
N ASP A 269 -20.26 8.92 -6.16
CA ASP A 269 -20.80 7.92 -7.09
C ASP A 269 -19.72 7.16 -7.88
N VAL A 270 -18.59 7.82 -8.17
CA VAL A 270 -17.40 7.22 -8.79
C VAL A 270 -16.67 6.33 -7.77
N TYR A 271 -16.49 6.86 -6.56
CA TYR A 271 -15.85 6.14 -5.47
C TYR A 271 -16.59 4.85 -5.12
N GLU A 272 -17.92 4.92 -4.92
CA GLU A 272 -18.76 3.74 -4.61
C GLU A 272 -18.68 2.66 -5.69
N LYS A 273 -18.62 3.05 -6.98
CA LYS A 273 -18.43 2.08 -8.07
C LYS A 273 -17.08 1.40 -8.01
N LEU A 274 -16.00 2.14 -7.74
CA LEU A 274 -14.66 1.57 -7.60
C LEU A 274 -14.59 0.63 -6.40
N VAL A 275 -15.12 1.05 -5.24
CA VAL A 275 -15.19 0.20 -4.05
C VAL A 275 -15.95 -1.09 -4.34
N ALA A 276 -17.10 -1.02 -5.05
CA ALA A 276 -17.86 -2.21 -5.41
C ALA A 276 -17.09 -3.18 -6.30
N ILE A 277 -16.38 -2.67 -7.33
CA ILE A 277 -15.54 -3.47 -8.23
C ILE A 277 -14.44 -4.21 -7.44
N PHE A 278 -13.70 -3.48 -6.61
CA PHE A 278 -12.56 -4.06 -5.90
C PHE A 278 -12.98 -4.90 -4.68
N LYS A 279 -14.11 -4.61 -4.05
CA LYS A 279 -14.71 -5.48 -3.04
C LYS A 279 -15.01 -6.86 -3.63
N GLU A 280 -15.78 -6.91 -4.71
CA GLU A 280 -16.10 -8.17 -5.39
C GLU A 280 -14.84 -8.90 -5.87
N THR A 281 -13.78 -8.15 -6.23
CA THR A 281 -12.51 -8.74 -6.65
C THR A 281 -11.76 -9.36 -5.47
N MET A 282 -11.67 -8.67 -4.34
CA MET A 282 -10.95 -9.16 -3.16
C MET A 282 -11.69 -10.30 -2.44
N GLU A 283 -13.03 -10.33 -2.54
CA GLU A 283 -13.87 -11.41 -2.02
C GLU A 283 -13.87 -12.67 -2.93
N ASP A 284 -13.35 -12.59 -4.16
CA ASP A 284 -13.26 -13.73 -5.07
C ASP A 284 -12.27 -14.79 -4.52
N PRO A 285 -12.71 -16.04 -4.27
CA PRO A 285 -11.83 -17.11 -3.77
C PRO A 285 -10.62 -17.38 -4.67
N ALA A 286 -10.74 -17.16 -5.99
CA ALA A 286 -9.65 -17.36 -6.92
C ALA A 286 -8.59 -16.24 -6.77
N TYR A 287 -9.00 -15.01 -6.48
CA TYR A 287 -8.09 -13.92 -6.13
C TYR A 287 -7.38 -14.19 -4.80
N GLN A 288 -8.11 -14.64 -3.78
CA GLN A 288 -7.52 -14.98 -2.48
C GLN A 288 -6.50 -16.12 -2.58
N GLU A 289 -6.78 -17.14 -3.39
CA GLU A 289 -5.81 -18.20 -3.66
C GLU A 289 -4.59 -17.69 -4.45
N TYR A 290 -4.81 -16.77 -5.40
CA TYR A 290 -3.73 -16.12 -6.12
C TYR A 290 -2.82 -15.35 -5.15
N THR A 291 -3.34 -14.51 -4.26
CA THR A 291 -2.54 -13.75 -3.30
C THR A 291 -1.75 -14.65 -2.36
N LYS A 292 -2.34 -15.73 -1.83
CA LYS A 292 -1.65 -16.75 -1.01
C LYS A 292 -0.48 -17.37 -1.76
N LYS A 293 -0.64 -17.72 -3.03
CA LYS A 293 0.45 -18.25 -3.88
C LYS A 293 1.58 -17.27 -4.13
N GLN A 294 1.27 -15.96 -4.06
CA GLN A 294 2.29 -14.90 -4.16
C GLN A 294 2.94 -14.56 -2.81
N GLY A 295 2.57 -15.25 -1.72
CA GLY A 295 3.05 -14.96 -0.37
C GLY A 295 2.46 -13.67 0.22
N ILE A 296 1.33 -13.19 -0.30
CA ILE A 296 0.60 -12.03 0.21
C ILE A 296 -0.54 -12.56 1.10
N VAL A 297 -0.63 -12.05 2.34
CA VAL A 297 -1.74 -12.38 3.23
C VAL A 297 -3.05 -11.81 2.64
N PRO A 298 -4.09 -12.63 2.43
CA PRO A 298 -5.36 -12.09 1.96
C PRO A 298 -5.91 -11.04 2.91
N SER A 299 -6.24 -9.88 2.38
CA SER A 299 -6.83 -8.79 3.15
C SER A 299 -8.32 -8.62 2.80
N ALA A 300 -9.13 -8.24 3.78
CA ALA A 300 -10.55 -7.92 3.60
C ALA A 300 -10.85 -6.42 3.78
N ILE A 301 -9.81 -5.57 3.88
CA ILE A 301 -9.92 -4.14 4.19
C ILE A 301 -10.35 -3.37 2.93
N ILE A 302 -11.55 -2.75 2.98
CA ILE A 302 -12.19 -2.13 1.81
C ILE A 302 -12.86 -0.81 2.19
N GLY A 303 -12.77 0.17 1.30
CA GLY A 303 -13.47 1.46 1.41
C GLY A 303 -13.02 2.26 2.62
N GLU A 304 -13.96 2.67 3.45
CA GLU A 304 -13.71 3.50 4.63
C GLU A 304 -12.74 2.84 5.62
N GLU A 305 -12.75 1.51 5.72
CA GLU A 305 -11.82 0.78 6.59
C GLU A 305 -10.35 0.97 6.12
N ALA A 306 -10.11 1.05 4.81
CA ALA A 306 -8.79 1.37 4.27
C ALA A 306 -8.36 2.80 4.61
N ASP A 307 -9.26 3.76 4.58
CA ASP A 307 -9.01 5.13 5.03
C ASP A 307 -8.65 5.19 6.52
N GLN A 308 -9.43 4.51 7.35
CA GLN A 308 -9.21 4.47 8.80
C GLN A 308 -7.86 3.83 9.13
N MET A 309 -7.50 2.74 8.46
CA MET A 309 -6.19 2.10 8.63
C MET A 309 -5.05 3.06 8.29
N MET A 310 -5.07 3.72 7.12
CA MET A 310 -4.02 4.66 6.72
C MET A 310 -3.85 5.81 7.72
N LYS A 311 -4.95 6.35 8.23
CA LYS A 311 -4.95 7.47 9.18
C LYS A 311 -4.46 7.04 10.56
N ALA A 312 -4.89 5.88 11.05
CA ALA A 312 -4.41 5.33 12.31
C ALA A 312 -2.89 5.08 12.27
N ASP A 313 -2.41 4.46 11.20
CA ASP A 313 -0.98 4.22 11.03
C ASP A 313 -0.19 5.54 10.90
N ASN A 314 -0.74 6.56 10.24
CA ASN A 314 -0.11 7.89 10.14
C ASN A 314 0.08 8.55 11.51
N GLU A 315 -0.86 8.40 12.44
CA GLU A 315 -0.73 8.91 13.81
C GLU A 315 0.37 8.17 14.58
N VAL A 316 0.41 6.82 14.47
CA VAL A 316 1.43 6.00 15.14
C VAL A 316 2.83 6.32 14.62
N TYR A 317 2.98 6.42 13.29
CA TYR A 317 4.30 6.64 12.68
C TYR A 317 4.81 8.07 12.87
N ALA A 318 3.95 9.04 13.20
CA ALA A 318 4.40 10.41 13.48
C ALA A 318 5.44 10.48 14.60
N GLU A 319 5.24 9.76 15.68
CA GLU A 319 6.18 9.71 16.80
C GLU A 319 7.42 8.87 16.45
N LEU A 320 7.23 7.68 15.87
CA LEU A 320 8.34 6.79 15.56
C LEU A 320 9.30 7.36 14.52
N MET A 321 8.80 8.10 13.52
CA MET A 321 9.65 8.71 12.50
C MET A 321 10.58 9.80 13.07
N GLN A 322 10.21 10.44 14.17
CA GLN A 322 11.12 11.40 14.84
C GLN A 322 12.33 10.70 15.49
N LEU A 323 12.17 9.45 15.97
CA LEU A 323 13.26 8.70 16.60
C LEU A 323 14.37 8.33 15.59
N VAL A 324 14.03 8.18 14.33
CA VAL A 324 14.99 7.75 13.28
C VAL A 324 15.36 8.86 12.30
N ALA A 325 14.81 10.07 12.46
CA ALA A 325 15.05 11.17 11.54
C ALA A 325 16.57 11.45 11.35
N ASP A 326 17.30 11.48 12.45
CA ASP A 326 18.75 11.73 12.45
C ASP A 326 19.57 10.58 11.84
N GLN A 327 19.03 9.38 11.75
CA GLN A 327 19.69 8.21 11.16
C GLN A 327 19.49 8.13 9.64
N MET A 328 18.58 8.94 9.09
CA MET A 328 18.22 8.94 7.67
C MET A 328 19.01 9.97 6.85
N ASP A 329 19.75 10.86 7.49
CA ASP A 329 20.64 11.87 6.89
C ASP A 329 22.06 11.31 6.70
#